data_f84e64d92e0f4f0f0d85c9532982a6fb
#
_entry.id   f84e64d92e0f4f0f0d85c9532982a6fb
#
_cell.length_a   1.000
_cell.length_b   1.000
_cell.length_c   1.000
_cell.angle_alpha   90.00
_cell.angle_beta   90.00
_cell.angle_gamma   90.00
#
_symmetry.space_group_name_H-M   'P 1'
#
loop_
_entity.id
_entity.type
_entity.pdbx_description
1 polymer ?
#
loop_
_entity_poly.entity_id
_entity_poly.type
_entity_poly.pdbx_seq_one_letter_code
_entity_poly.pdbx_strand_id
1 'polypeptide(L)'
;MLRHGQTEFNAGSRMQGQLDTDLSDLGRAQAVAAAEVLGKRQPLLIVSSDLRRARDTALTLGQHSGLPVRVDTRLRETHLGDWQGMTHAEVDAASPGARLAWRDDATWAPHGGESRVDVANRSLPLVAEIVAGEPEWGADEPERPVVLVAHGGLIAALTAALLDLPVGSWPVLGGMGNASWVQLSGHGLAGVLRWRLDVWNASAQVANDVL
;
A
#
# COMPACT_ATOMS: atom_id res chain seq x y z
N MET A 1 5.29 -2.43 -4.13
CA MET A 1 4.03 -1.71 -3.79
C MET A 1 4.40 -0.30 -3.34
N LEU A 2 3.73 0.71 -3.86
CA LEU A 2 3.96 2.13 -3.60
C LEU A 2 2.79 2.71 -2.80
N ARG A 3 3.04 3.33 -1.65
CA ARG A 3 2.04 4.12 -0.93
C ARG A 3 1.83 5.45 -1.64
N HIS A 4 0.58 5.93 -1.68
CA HIS A 4 0.24 7.26 -2.22
C HIS A 4 1.02 8.40 -1.55
N GLY A 5 1.16 9.54 -2.24
CA GLY A 5 1.69 10.79 -1.70
C GLY A 5 0.85 11.34 -0.54
N GLN A 6 1.38 12.32 0.18
CA GLN A 6 0.69 12.95 1.32
C GLN A 6 -0.65 13.57 0.90
N THR A 7 -1.63 13.50 1.81
CA THR A 7 -2.91 14.23 1.76
C THR A 7 -2.99 15.20 2.93
N GLU A 8 -3.93 16.15 2.90
CA GLU A 8 -4.18 17.03 4.06
C GLU A 8 -4.60 16.22 5.30
N PHE A 9 -5.27 15.08 5.12
CA PHE A 9 -5.61 14.17 6.22
C PHE A 9 -4.37 13.55 6.87
N ASN A 10 -3.35 13.20 6.07
CA ASN A 10 -2.07 12.73 6.63
C ASN A 10 -1.39 13.86 7.42
N ALA A 11 -1.31 15.06 6.87
CA ALA A 11 -0.73 16.22 7.55
C ALA A 11 -1.45 16.55 8.85
N GLY A 12 -2.79 16.42 8.88
CA GLY A 12 -3.63 16.64 10.04
C GLY A 12 -3.80 15.44 10.98
N SER A 13 -3.04 14.36 10.79
CA SER A 13 -3.14 13.12 11.59
C SER A 13 -4.56 12.56 11.68
N ARG A 14 -5.34 12.67 10.60
CA ARG A 14 -6.69 12.11 10.49
C ARG A 14 -6.66 10.73 9.83
N MET A 15 -7.46 9.83 10.37
CA MET A 15 -7.64 8.48 9.87
C MET A 15 -8.54 8.49 8.63
N GLN A 16 -7.97 8.26 7.46
CA GLN A 16 -8.70 8.42 6.19
C GLN A 16 -9.60 7.24 5.86
N GLY A 17 -9.08 6.00 6.06
CA GLY A 17 -9.75 4.81 5.58
C GLY A 17 -10.05 4.91 4.08
N GLN A 18 -11.31 4.70 3.70
CA GLN A 18 -11.78 4.78 2.32
C GLN A 18 -12.41 6.13 1.95
N LEU A 19 -12.31 7.16 2.82
CA LEU A 19 -12.67 8.52 2.42
C LEU A 19 -11.79 8.95 1.25
N ASP A 20 -12.42 9.53 0.23
CA ASP A 20 -11.76 9.91 -1.01
C ASP A 20 -11.21 11.34 -0.89
N THR A 21 -9.90 11.45 -0.65
CA THR A 21 -9.17 12.69 -0.41
C THR A 21 -8.11 12.92 -1.48
N ASP A 22 -7.84 14.20 -1.78
CA ASP A 22 -6.84 14.60 -2.76
C ASP A 22 -5.42 14.59 -2.16
N LEU A 23 -4.41 14.55 -3.03
CA LEU A 23 -3.03 14.81 -2.64
C LEU A 23 -2.85 16.27 -2.23
N SER A 24 -2.05 16.52 -1.18
CA SER A 24 -1.52 17.84 -0.89
C SER A 24 -0.47 18.26 -1.93
N ASP A 25 -0.03 19.51 -1.90
CA ASP A 25 1.08 19.97 -2.78
C ASP A 25 2.35 19.16 -2.52
N LEU A 26 2.66 18.89 -1.26
CA LEU A 26 3.77 18.02 -0.90
C LEU A 26 3.56 16.60 -1.43
N GLY A 27 2.34 16.07 -1.34
CA GLY A 27 2.01 14.73 -1.86
C GLY A 27 2.19 14.62 -3.37
N ARG A 28 1.86 15.65 -4.13
CA ARG A 28 2.13 15.72 -5.57
C ARG A 28 3.63 15.72 -5.86
N ALA A 29 4.41 16.52 -5.14
CA ALA A 29 5.87 16.54 -5.27
C ALA A 29 6.50 15.18 -4.91
N GLN A 30 6.00 14.53 -3.86
CA GLN A 30 6.42 13.18 -3.46
C GLN A 30 6.11 12.14 -4.55
N ALA A 31 4.93 12.22 -5.17
CA ALA A 31 4.55 11.32 -6.27
C ALA A 31 5.50 11.47 -7.47
N VAL A 32 5.88 12.70 -7.84
CA VAL A 32 6.86 12.96 -8.90
C VAL A 32 8.22 12.35 -8.55
N ALA A 33 8.73 12.61 -7.35
CA ALA A 33 10.03 12.08 -6.94
C ALA A 33 10.05 10.52 -6.93
N ALA A 34 8.98 9.88 -6.47
CA ALA A 34 8.85 8.42 -6.53
C ALA A 34 8.77 7.92 -7.97
N ALA A 35 8.05 8.62 -8.86
CA ALA A 35 7.91 8.26 -10.27
C ALA A 35 9.25 8.34 -11.02
N GLU A 36 10.10 9.32 -10.72
CA GLU A 36 11.45 9.44 -11.29
C GLU A 36 12.35 8.23 -10.95
N VAL A 37 12.22 7.70 -9.75
CA VAL A 37 13.01 6.53 -9.31
C VAL A 37 12.43 5.24 -9.86
N LEU A 38 11.13 5.02 -9.67
CA LEU A 38 10.47 3.77 -10.04
C LEU A 38 10.29 3.64 -11.56
N GLY A 39 10.12 4.75 -12.28
CA GLY A 39 10.01 4.75 -13.73
C GLY A 39 11.30 4.28 -14.43
N LYS A 40 12.47 4.53 -13.84
CA LYS A 40 13.76 4.03 -14.36
C LYS A 40 13.85 2.50 -14.33
N ARG A 41 13.03 1.84 -13.53
CA ARG A 41 12.95 0.38 -13.48
C ARG A 41 12.07 -0.22 -14.59
N GLN A 42 11.51 0.61 -15.46
CA GLN A 42 10.68 0.20 -16.60
C GLN A 42 9.58 -0.80 -16.20
N PRO A 43 8.63 -0.43 -15.32
CA PRO A 43 7.62 -1.37 -14.86
C PRO A 43 6.87 -2.02 -16.03
N LEU A 44 6.45 -3.27 -15.85
CA LEU A 44 5.60 -3.99 -16.82
C LEU A 44 4.15 -3.52 -16.74
N LEU A 45 3.67 -3.30 -15.53
CA LEU A 45 2.29 -3.01 -15.23
C LEU A 45 2.18 -2.07 -14.03
N ILE A 46 1.23 -1.13 -14.10
CA ILE A 46 0.85 -0.27 -12.98
C ILE A 46 -0.62 -0.52 -12.66
N VAL A 47 -0.91 -1.00 -11.44
CA VAL A 47 -2.28 -1.17 -10.93
C VAL A 47 -2.46 -0.28 -9.72
N SER A 48 -3.57 0.44 -9.64
CA SER A 48 -3.84 1.39 -8.57
C SER A 48 -5.16 1.11 -7.87
N SER A 49 -5.22 1.43 -6.58
CA SER A 49 -6.49 1.73 -5.92
C SER A 49 -7.25 2.81 -6.71
N ASP A 50 -8.57 2.76 -6.68
CA ASP A 50 -9.44 3.77 -7.29
C ASP A 50 -9.56 5.05 -6.48
N LEU A 51 -9.14 5.06 -5.20
CA LEU A 51 -9.13 6.27 -4.37
C LEU A 51 -8.18 7.31 -4.95
N ARG A 52 -8.65 8.56 -5.09
CA ARG A 52 -7.98 9.64 -5.84
C ARG A 52 -6.51 9.79 -5.49
N ARG A 53 -6.15 9.84 -4.21
CA ARG A 53 -4.76 9.97 -3.75
C ARG A 53 -3.82 8.89 -4.31
N ALA A 54 -4.28 7.64 -4.39
CA ALA A 54 -3.49 6.54 -4.95
C ALA A 54 -3.49 6.59 -6.47
N ARG A 55 -4.66 6.83 -7.07
CA ARG A 55 -4.79 6.95 -8.53
C ARG A 55 -3.95 8.09 -9.10
N ASP A 56 -3.93 9.27 -8.47
CA ASP A 56 -3.15 10.42 -8.94
C ASP A 56 -1.65 10.17 -8.78
N THR A 57 -1.23 9.49 -7.70
CA THR A 57 0.15 9.01 -7.54
C THR A 57 0.52 8.02 -8.66
N ALA A 58 -0.37 7.08 -8.99
CA ALA A 58 -0.15 6.10 -10.05
C ALA A 58 -0.11 6.74 -11.44
N LEU A 59 -1.00 7.71 -11.71
CA LEU A 59 -1.00 8.45 -12.98
C LEU A 59 0.30 9.20 -13.21
N THR A 60 0.88 9.79 -12.16
CA THR A 60 2.21 10.42 -12.23
C THR A 60 3.28 9.40 -12.63
N LEU A 61 3.28 8.20 -12.04
CA LEU A 61 4.19 7.13 -12.44
C LEU A 61 3.93 6.65 -13.88
N GLY A 62 2.65 6.51 -14.25
CA GLY A 62 2.24 6.11 -15.60
C GLY A 62 2.75 7.07 -16.67
N GLN A 63 2.67 8.38 -16.43
CA GLN A 63 3.21 9.42 -17.31
C GLN A 63 4.73 9.29 -17.49
N HIS A 64 5.48 9.04 -16.40
CA HIS A 64 6.94 8.86 -16.46
C HIS A 64 7.35 7.56 -17.16
N SER A 65 6.54 6.52 -17.07
CA SER A 65 6.84 5.19 -17.61
C SER A 65 6.26 4.96 -19.00
N GLY A 66 5.40 5.86 -19.50
CA GLY A 66 4.66 5.67 -20.74
C GLY A 66 3.61 4.56 -20.68
N LEU A 67 3.12 4.20 -19.47
CA LEU A 67 2.20 3.09 -19.26
C LEU A 67 0.81 3.56 -18.84
N PRO A 68 -0.25 2.87 -19.28
CA PRO A 68 -1.58 3.08 -18.72
C PRO A 68 -1.64 2.59 -17.28
N VAL A 69 -2.53 3.20 -16.49
CA VAL A 69 -2.82 2.77 -15.12
C VAL A 69 -4.11 1.96 -15.11
N ARG A 70 -4.02 0.70 -14.71
CA ARG A 70 -5.18 -0.14 -14.41
C ARG A 70 -5.68 0.18 -13.00
N VAL A 71 -7.00 0.22 -12.80
CA VAL A 71 -7.62 0.50 -11.50
C VAL A 71 -8.28 -0.76 -10.96
N ASP A 72 -8.08 -1.03 -9.66
CA ASP A 72 -8.70 -2.16 -8.97
C ASP A 72 -9.10 -1.78 -7.54
N THR A 73 -10.38 -1.93 -7.19
CA THR A 73 -10.93 -1.57 -5.88
C THR A 73 -10.41 -2.45 -4.75
N ARG A 74 -9.88 -3.64 -5.05
CA ARG A 74 -9.24 -4.52 -4.07
C ARG A 74 -7.96 -3.91 -3.48
N LEU A 75 -7.42 -2.84 -4.08
CA LEU A 75 -6.28 -2.07 -3.55
C LEU A 75 -6.69 -0.90 -2.65
N ARG A 76 -7.96 -0.69 -2.33
CA ARG A 76 -8.40 0.34 -1.38
C ARG A 76 -7.75 0.16 -0.01
N GLU A 77 -7.62 1.25 0.73
CA GLU A 77 -7.18 1.24 2.13
C GLU A 77 -8.15 0.41 3.01
N THR A 78 -7.69 0.03 4.20
CA THR A 78 -8.53 -0.51 5.26
C THR A 78 -9.75 0.38 5.45
N HIS A 79 -10.95 -0.18 5.39
CA HIS A 79 -12.15 0.54 5.79
C HIS A 79 -12.13 0.71 7.32
N LEU A 80 -12.06 1.95 7.78
CA LEU A 80 -11.91 2.23 9.20
C LEU A 80 -13.24 2.46 9.93
N GLY A 81 -14.38 2.17 9.27
CA GLY A 81 -15.70 2.31 9.86
C GLY A 81 -15.91 3.68 10.48
N ASP A 82 -16.37 3.70 11.75
CA ASP A 82 -16.67 4.92 12.48
C ASP A 82 -15.45 5.83 12.74
N TRP A 83 -14.23 5.33 12.56
CA TRP A 83 -13.02 6.13 12.76
C TRP A 83 -12.64 7.01 11.56
N GLN A 84 -13.31 6.82 10.42
CA GLN A 84 -12.99 7.59 9.22
C GLN A 84 -13.23 9.09 9.43
N GLY A 85 -12.20 9.89 9.16
CA GLY A 85 -12.21 11.35 9.34
C GLY A 85 -11.80 11.83 10.74
N MET A 86 -11.80 10.95 11.75
CA MET A 86 -11.38 11.28 13.11
C MET A 86 -9.85 11.41 13.21
N THR A 87 -9.39 12.24 14.11
CA THR A 87 -7.99 12.25 14.55
C THR A 87 -7.72 11.09 15.51
N HIS A 88 -6.45 10.76 15.70
CA HIS A 88 -6.07 9.75 16.70
C HIS A 88 -6.58 10.08 18.09
N ALA A 89 -6.51 11.37 18.49
CA ALA A 89 -6.97 11.83 19.80
C ALA A 89 -8.50 11.68 19.97
N GLU A 90 -9.26 11.98 18.92
CA GLU A 90 -10.72 11.83 18.93
C GLU A 90 -11.12 10.34 19.06
N VAL A 91 -10.42 9.43 18.37
CA VAL A 91 -10.66 7.99 18.52
C VAL A 91 -10.30 7.52 19.92
N ASP A 92 -9.15 7.93 20.47
CA ASP A 92 -8.71 7.52 21.81
C ASP A 92 -9.64 8.05 22.91
N ALA A 93 -10.22 9.24 22.71
CA ALA A 93 -11.22 9.79 23.64
C ALA A 93 -12.55 9.04 23.56
N ALA A 94 -12.99 8.67 22.35
CA ALA A 94 -14.25 7.96 22.15
C ALA A 94 -14.17 6.47 22.54
N SER A 95 -13.02 5.85 22.38
CA SER A 95 -12.81 4.41 22.59
C SER A 95 -11.41 4.16 23.17
N PRO A 96 -11.18 4.38 24.47
CA PRO A 96 -9.87 4.22 25.08
C PRO A 96 -9.29 2.80 24.88
N GLY A 97 -8.06 2.72 24.40
CA GLY A 97 -7.36 1.45 24.13
C GLY A 97 -7.71 0.77 22.80
N ALA A 98 -8.76 1.18 22.09
CA ALA A 98 -9.19 0.53 20.85
C ALA A 98 -8.13 0.64 19.74
N ARG A 99 -7.44 1.80 19.58
CA ARG A 99 -6.36 1.93 18.60
C ARG A 99 -5.15 1.05 18.94
N LEU A 100 -4.86 0.82 20.22
CA LEU A 100 -3.81 -0.11 20.63
C LEU A 100 -4.20 -1.55 20.26
N ALA A 101 -5.41 -1.99 20.61
CA ALA A 101 -5.92 -3.30 20.20
C ALA A 101 -5.87 -3.49 18.68
N TRP A 102 -6.31 -2.48 17.90
CA TRP A 102 -6.22 -2.51 16.45
C TRP A 102 -4.78 -2.60 15.91
N ARG A 103 -3.80 -2.01 16.60
CA ARG A 103 -2.39 -2.11 16.23
C ARG A 103 -1.83 -3.51 16.52
N ASP A 104 -2.19 -4.08 17.65
CA ASP A 104 -1.56 -5.29 18.18
C ASP A 104 -2.23 -6.58 17.68
N ASP A 105 -3.49 -6.49 17.21
CA ASP A 105 -4.26 -7.63 16.70
C ASP A 105 -4.70 -7.40 15.25
N ALA A 106 -4.16 -8.20 14.33
CA ALA A 106 -4.50 -8.13 12.91
C ALA A 106 -5.93 -8.62 12.59
N THR A 107 -6.59 -9.30 13.50
CA THR A 107 -7.98 -9.77 13.36
C THR A 107 -8.99 -8.77 13.89
N TRP A 108 -8.55 -7.79 14.67
CA TRP A 108 -9.42 -6.77 15.24
C TRP A 108 -9.80 -5.70 14.17
N ALA A 109 -11.07 -5.29 14.16
CA ALA A 109 -11.60 -4.27 13.26
C ALA A 109 -12.33 -3.17 14.04
N PRO A 110 -12.23 -1.89 13.64
CA PRO A 110 -13.11 -0.85 14.15
C PRO A 110 -14.56 -1.14 13.76
N HIS A 111 -15.51 -0.64 14.54
CA HIS A 111 -16.94 -0.86 14.26
C HIS A 111 -17.30 -0.39 12.85
N GLY A 112 -17.95 -1.27 12.09
CA GLY A 112 -18.28 -1.04 10.67
C GLY A 112 -17.08 -1.02 9.71
N GLY A 113 -15.90 -1.42 10.17
CA GLY A 113 -14.65 -1.44 9.39
C GLY A 113 -14.14 -2.83 9.06
N GLU A 114 -12.93 -2.87 8.53
CA GLU A 114 -12.17 -4.08 8.17
C GLU A 114 -11.03 -4.33 9.16
N SER A 115 -10.75 -5.61 9.41
CA SER A 115 -9.48 -6.06 9.99
C SER A 115 -8.37 -6.09 8.93
N ARG A 116 -7.10 -6.21 9.34
CA ARG A 116 -6.00 -6.42 8.40
C ARG A 116 -6.11 -7.73 7.63
N VAL A 117 -6.68 -8.76 8.27
CA VAL A 117 -6.95 -10.05 7.62
C VAL A 117 -7.98 -9.90 6.51
N ASP A 118 -9.06 -9.12 6.71
CA ASP A 118 -10.05 -8.85 5.67
C ASP A 118 -9.41 -8.14 4.48
N VAL A 119 -8.57 -7.12 4.75
CA VAL A 119 -7.83 -6.39 3.72
C VAL A 119 -6.93 -7.31 2.90
N ALA A 120 -6.19 -8.20 3.55
CA ALA A 120 -5.35 -9.17 2.86
C ALA A 120 -6.19 -10.15 2.03
N ASN A 121 -7.27 -10.67 2.57
CA ASN A 121 -8.15 -11.63 1.88
C ASN A 121 -8.73 -11.06 0.58
N ARG A 122 -9.09 -9.76 0.55
CA ARG A 122 -9.60 -9.14 -0.68
C ARG A 122 -8.51 -8.76 -1.68
N SER A 123 -7.28 -8.55 -1.24
CA SER A 123 -6.18 -8.09 -2.11
C SER A 123 -5.29 -9.22 -2.65
N LEU A 124 -5.12 -10.33 -1.93
CA LEU A 124 -4.35 -11.50 -2.38
C LEU A 124 -4.77 -12.05 -3.75
N PRO A 125 -6.09 -12.22 -4.05
CA PRO A 125 -6.51 -12.72 -5.36
C PRO A 125 -6.03 -11.85 -6.52
N LEU A 126 -5.93 -10.53 -6.36
CA LEU A 126 -5.40 -9.65 -7.39
C LEU A 126 -3.94 -9.99 -7.73
N VAL A 127 -3.11 -10.25 -6.72
CA VAL A 127 -1.71 -10.62 -6.94
C VAL A 127 -1.62 -11.96 -7.67
N ALA A 128 -2.43 -12.93 -7.29
CA ALA A 128 -2.47 -14.23 -7.97
C ALA A 128 -2.92 -14.11 -9.43
N GLU A 129 -3.92 -13.27 -9.72
CA GLU A 129 -4.39 -12.97 -11.08
C GLU A 129 -3.29 -12.30 -11.93
N ILE A 130 -2.53 -11.36 -11.35
CA ILE A 130 -1.42 -10.70 -12.06
C ILE A 130 -0.31 -11.71 -12.36
N VAL A 131 0.08 -12.53 -11.38
CA VAL A 131 1.09 -13.59 -11.59
C VAL A 131 0.69 -14.54 -12.70
N ALA A 132 -0.59 -14.91 -12.78
CA ALA A 132 -1.09 -15.80 -13.82
C ALA A 132 -1.26 -15.12 -15.18
N GLY A 133 -1.56 -13.82 -15.19
CA GLY A 133 -1.92 -13.06 -16.39
C GLY A 133 -0.75 -12.35 -17.08
N GLU A 134 0.40 -12.22 -16.41
CA GLU A 134 1.59 -11.52 -16.92
C GLU A 134 2.76 -12.51 -17.07
N PRO A 135 2.79 -13.32 -18.14
CA PRO A 135 3.81 -14.38 -18.31
C PRO A 135 5.23 -13.83 -18.49
N GLU A 136 5.38 -12.56 -18.88
CA GLU A 136 6.67 -11.88 -18.99
C GLU A 136 7.23 -11.44 -17.63
N TRP A 137 6.41 -11.47 -16.57
CA TRP A 137 6.87 -11.06 -15.25
C TRP A 137 7.87 -12.10 -14.69
N GLY A 138 9.11 -11.67 -14.52
CA GLY A 138 10.22 -12.50 -14.09
C GLY A 138 10.93 -13.27 -15.20
N ALA A 139 10.56 -13.05 -16.48
CA ALA A 139 11.22 -13.66 -17.65
C ALA A 139 12.38 -12.81 -18.20
N ASP A 140 12.38 -11.50 -17.92
CA ASP A 140 13.36 -10.56 -18.44
C ASP A 140 14.55 -10.33 -17.50
N GLU A 141 15.72 -10.06 -18.07
CA GLU A 141 16.89 -9.53 -17.37
C GLU A 141 17.24 -8.13 -17.91
N PRO A 142 17.19 -7.04 -17.10
CA PRO A 142 16.82 -7.03 -15.67
C PRO A 142 15.32 -7.17 -15.44
N GLU A 143 14.96 -7.79 -14.32
CA GLU A 143 13.55 -7.98 -13.93
C GLU A 143 12.78 -6.66 -13.87
N ARG A 144 11.71 -6.59 -14.63
CA ARG A 144 10.80 -5.44 -14.66
C ARG A 144 9.70 -5.62 -13.61
N PRO A 145 9.53 -4.65 -12.70
CA PRO A 145 8.55 -4.80 -11.62
C PRO A 145 7.12 -4.57 -12.10
N VAL A 146 6.16 -5.24 -11.45
CA VAL A 146 4.77 -4.81 -11.39
C VAL A 146 4.64 -3.84 -10.22
N VAL A 147 4.02 -2.67 -10.43
CA VAL A 147 3.83 -1.66 -9.38
C VAL A 147 2.36 -1.59 -8.99
N LEU A 148 2.07 -1.92 -7.73
CA LEU A 148 0.77 -1.71 -7.10
C LEU A 148 0.81 -0.40 -6.32
N VAL A 149 -0.05 0.57 -6.67
CA VAL A 149 -0.13 1.86 -5.96
C VAL A 149 -1.33 1.83 -5.02
N ALA A 150 -1.06 1.92 -3.73
CA ALA A 150 -2.06 1.65 -2.70
C ALA A 150 -1.83 2.51 -1.43
N HIS A 151 -2.10 1.96 -0.26
CA HIS A 151 -2.20 2.64 1.02
C HIS A 151 -1.40 1.90 2.09
N GLY A 152 -1.07 2.58 3.19
CA GLY A 152 -0.19 2.05 4.22
C GLY A 152 -0.73 0.79 4.89
N GLY A 153 -1.99 0.77 5.28
CA GLY A 153 -2.62 -0.37 5.95
C GLY A 153 -2.74 -1.57 5.02
N LEU A 154 -3.18 -1.36 3.78
CA LEU A 154 -3.26 -2.43 2.78
C LEU A 154 -1.88 -3.01 2.47
N ILE A 155 -0.87 -2.17 2.23
CA ILE A 155 0.47 -2.65 1.87
C ILE A 155 1.06 -3.51 3.00
N ALA A 156 0.90 -3.10 4.26
CA ALA A 156 1.35 -3.89 5.40
C ALA A 156 0.64 -5.25 5.49
N ALA A 157 -0.69 -5.26 5.38
CA ALA A 157 -1.50 -6.47 5.44
C ALA A 157 -1.18 -7.44 4.28
N LEU A 158 -1.13 -6.92 3.04
CA LEU A 158 -0.81 -7.73 1.86
C LEU A 158 0.62 -8.27 1.91
N THR A 159 1.59 -7.46 2.38
CA THR A 159 2.97 -7.92 2.57
C THR A 159 3.04 -9.07 3.57
N ALA A 160 2.38 -8.92 4.74
CA ALA A 160 2.36 -9.97 5.76
C ALA A 160 1.78 -11.29 5.23
N ALA A 161 0.69 -11.20 4.47
CA ALA A 161 0.03 -12.36 3.88
C ALA A 161 0.87 -13.01 2.77
N LEU A 162 1.51 -12.22 1.89
CA LEU A 162 2.40 -12.75 0.84
C LEU A 162 3.62 -13.46 1.44
N LEU A 163 4.14 -12.97 2.56
CA LEU A 163 5.26 -13.59 3.28
C LEU A 163 4.84 -14.81 4.12
N ASP A 164 3.56 -15.17 4.11
CA ASP A 164 2.99 -16.26 4.92
C ASP A 164 3.31 -16.13 6.42
N LEU A 165 3.30 -14.88 6.93
CA LEU A 165 3.56 -14.64 8.33
C LEU A 165 2.38 -15.14 9.19
N PRO A 166 2.64 -15.74 10.37
CA PRO A 166 1.57 -16.01 11.33
C PRO A 166 0.81 -14.71 11.65
N VAL A 167 -0.52 -14.75 11.67
CA VAL A 167 -1.37 -13.56 11.83
C VAL A 167 -0.98 -12.74 13.07
N GLY A 168 -0.66 -13.40 14.19
CA GLY A 168 -0.18 -12.72 15.40
C GLY A 168 1.15 -11.99 15.26
N SER A 169 1.90 -12.22 14.17
CA SER A 169 3.17 -11.54 13.89
C SER A 169 3.00 -10.35 12.92
N TRP A 170 1.81 -10.12 12.35
CA TRP A 170 1.60 -9.04 11.38
C TRP A 170 1.93 -7.63 11.92
N PRO A 171 1.70 -7.32 13.21
CA PRO A 171 2.09 -6.03 13.78
C PRO A 171 3.58 -5.67 13.70
N VAL A 172 4.45 -6.64 13.39
CA VAL A 172 5.90 -6.38 13.17
C VAL A 172 6.16 -5.47 11.97
N LEU A 173 5.24 -5.47 10.98
CA LEU A 173 5.33 -4.58 9.83
C LEU A 173 4.78 -3.20 10.22
N GLY A 174 5.70 -2.27 10.49
CA GLY A 174 5.39 -0.90 10.90
C GLY A 174 4.77 -0.07 9.79
N GLY A 175 4.43 1.18 10.12
CA GLY A 175 3.90 2.13 9.17
C GLY A 175 4.86 2.48 8.05
N MET A 176 4.31 2.96 6.94
CA MET A 176 5.07 3.42 5.78
C MET A 176 4.94 4.93 5.62
N GLY A 177 6.00 5.60 5.16
CA GLY A 177 5.96 7.00 4.73
C GLY A 177 5.10 7.23 3.49
N ASN A 178 4.63 8.45 3.26
CA ASN A 178 3.96 8.81 2.02
C ASN A 178 4.95 8.70 0.83
N ALA A 179 4.48 8.22 -0.30
CA ALA A 179 5.27 7.91 -1.50
C ALA A 179 6.49 7.02 -1.24
N SER A 180 6.50 6.25 -0.14
CA SER A 180 7.46 5.18 0.07
C SER A 180 6.95 3.85 -0.49
N TRP A 181 7.87 2.92 -0.71
CA TRP A 181 7.53 1.63 -1.30
C TRP A 181 8.13 0.44 -0.59
N VAL A 182 7.51 -0.69 -0.82
CA VAL A 182 7.95 -2.03 -0.46
C VAL A 182 8.30 -2.78 -1.73
N GLN A 183 9.40 -3.53 -1.72
CA GLN A 183 9.75 -4.45 -2.78
C GLN A 183 9.71 -5.88 -2.27
N LEU A 184 9.02 -6.74 -3.00
CA LEU A 184 9.04 -8.17 -2.80
C LEU A 184 9.48 -8.85 -4.08
N SER A 185 10.21 -9.96 -3.97
CA SER A 185 10.48 -10.90 -5.07
C SER A 185 9.81 -12.23 -4.82
N GLY A 186 9.15 -12.76 -5.87
CA GLY A 186 8.55 -14.08 -5.86
C GLY A 186 9.50 -15.10 -6.46
N HIS A 187 9.76 -16.20 -5.78
CA HIS A 187 10.60 -17.28 -6.24
C HIS A 187 9.85 -18.62 -6.18
N GLY A 188 9.97 -19.44 -7.18
CA GLY A 188 9.36 -20.76 -7.19
C GLY A 188 9.13 -21.33 -8.57
N LEU A 189 8.67 -22.57 -8.63
CA LEU A 189 8.23 -23.23 -9.86
C LEU A 189 6.75 -22.89 -10.11
N ALA A 190 6.33 -23.03 -11.37
CA ALA A 190 4.98 -22.69 -11.82
C ALA A 190 3.88 -23.16 -10.84
N GLY A 191 3.13 -22.20 -10.31
CA GLY A 191 1.98 -22.43 -9.44
C GLY A 191 2.21 -22.28 -7.93
N VAL A 192 3.47 -22.24 -7.44
CA VAL A 192 3.77 -22.02 -6.01
C VAL A 192 4.89 -20.99 -5.87
N LEU A 193 4.53 -19.72 -5.77
CA LEU A 193 5.50 -18.67 -5.46
C LEU A 193 5.71 -18.55 -3.95
N ARG A 194 6.97 -18.45 -3.55
CA ARG A 194 7.37 -17.99 -2.22
C ARG A 194 7.86 -16.57 -2.34
N TRP A 195 7.34 -15.69 -1.50
CA TRP A 195 7.69 -14.28 -1.49
C TRP A 195 8.79 -13.99 -0.50
N ARG A 196 9.68 -13.08 -0.88
CA ARG A 196 10.73 -12.53 -0.02
C ARG A 196 10.59 -11.03 0.02
N LEU A 197 10.74 -10.46 1.20
CA LEU A 197 10.84 -9.02 1.41
C LEU A 197 12.27 -8.56 1.12
N ASP A 198 12.46 -7.76 0.08
CA ASP A 198 13.77 -7.22 -0.29
C ASP A 198 13.97 -5.80 0.27
N VAL A 199 12.90 -4.99 0.31
CA VAL A 199 12.93 -3.61 0.79
C VAL A 199 11.65 -3.28 1.52
N TRP A 200 11.77 -2.60 2.67
CA TRP A 200 10.64 -2.04 3.41
C TRP A 200 10.80 -0.54 3.58
N ASN A 201 9.77 0.24 3.24
CA ASN A 201 9.66 1.68 3.46
C ASN A 201 10.79 2.51 2.81
N ALA A 202 11.28 2.12 1.62
CA ALA A 202 12.18 2.96 0.84
C ALA A 202 11.45 4.19 0.28
N SER A 203 12.17 5.29 0.09
CA SER A 203 11.65 6.51 -0.52
C SER A 203 12.67 7.14 -1.46
N ALA A 204 12.22 8.03 -2.34
CA ALA A 204 13.09 8.79 -3.24
C ALA A 204 13.96 9.84 -2.50
N GLN A 205 13.56 10.22 -1.30
CA GLN A 205 14.29 11.11 -0.40
C GLN A 205 14.72 10.32 0.82
N VAL A 206 15.88 10.66 1.40
CA VAL A 206 16.26 10.13 2.71
C VAL A 206 15.16 10.55 3.69
N ALA A 207 14.44 9.58 4.24
CA ALA A 207 13.34 9.87 5.16
C ALA A 207 13.90 10.55 6.40
N ASN A 208 13.59 11.83 6.58
CA ASN A 208 13.88 12.54 7.82
C ASN A 208 12.88 12.20 8.94
N ASP A 209 11.81 11.45 8.61
CA ASP A 209 10.69 11.18 9.51
C ASP A 209 10.33 9.68 9.47
N VAL A 210 11.15 8.88 10.14
CA VAL A 210 10.77 7.52 10.55
C VAL A 210 10.63 7.54 12.07
N LEU A 211 9.56 8.10 12.57
CA LEU A 211 9.10 7.89 13.94
C LEU A 211 7.57 7.92 14.00
#